data_e3884918d4e5bfbeabff4b46a91af2dd
#
_entry.id   e3884918d4e5bfbeabff4b46a91af2dd
#
_cell.length_a   1.000
_cell.length_b   1.000
_cell.length_c   1.000
_cell.angle_alpha   90.00
_cell.angle_beta   90.00
_cell.angle_gamma   90.00
#
_symmetry.space_group_name_H-M   'P 1'
#
loop_
_entity.id
_entity.type
_entity.pdbx_description
1 polymer ?
#
loop_
_entity_poly.entity_id
_entity_poly.type
_entity_poly.pdbx_seq_one_letter_code
_entity_poly.pdbx_strand_id
1 'polypeptide(L)'
;MAAGVVAGDSGAGQAGPAIFDLTGRVAAVIGGSGVLGGAVCHGLGGAGATVAVMGRSRERADQRVAALEAEGIRAAAVILDASDRASLERARLEVEERLGPVDILVNAAGINSSTPFFDIDLEEWHRILASNLTSVLLACQVFGRAMADRGQGGTIINFSSASSEIPLSRVLTYSVSKAGVNILTRYLARELAPHRIRVNAIVPGFFPAEQNRKLLDESRIEAILRHTPAGRLGEPNELVGTIVWLASERASGFVTGALIRVDGGFSAMTI
;
A
#
# COMPACT_ATOMS: atom_id res chain seq x y z
N MET A 1 24.55 -34.74 0.59
CA MET A 1 23.16 -35.18 0.80
C MET A 1 22.31 -34.46 -0.24
N ALA A 2 21.75 -35.20 -1.19
CA ALA A 2 21.00 -34.67 -2.32
C ALA A 2 19.64 -34.15 -1.82
N ALA A 3 19.36 -32.86 -2.06
CA ALA A 3 18.06 -32.29 -1.85
C ALA A 3 17.10 -32.87 -2.89
N GLY A 4 16.10 -33.63 -2.44
CA GLY A 4 15.05 -34.18 -3.29
C GLY A 4 14.27 -33.01 -3.93
N VAL A 5 14.31 -32.95 -5.24
CA VAL A 5 13.40 -32.14 -6.05
C VAL A 5 12.01 -32.72 -5.89
N VAL A 6 11.16 -32.10 -5.11
CA VAL A 6 9.72 -32.41 -5.09
C VAL A 6 9.20 -31.97 -6.44
N ALA A 7 8.82 -32.92 -7.29
CA ALA A 7 8.09 -32.65 -8.52
C ALA A 7 6.74 -32.01 -8.15
N GLY A 8 6.65 -30.72 -8.34
CA GLY A 8 5.41 -29.96 -8.20
C GLY A 8 4.43 -30.43 -9.27
N ASP A 9 3.23 -30.74 -8.86
CA ASP A 9 2.07 -30.98 -9.70
C ASP A 9 1.96 -29.85 -10.74
N SER A 10 2.12 -30.19 -12.00
CA SER A 10 1.98 -29.26 -13.12
C SER A 10 0.48 -28.96 -13.32
N GLY A 11 -0.06 -28.11 -12.46
CA GLY A 11 -1.37 -27.49 -12.62
C GLY A 11 -1.44 -26.63 -13.86
N ALA A 12 -1.30 -27.23 -15.03
CA ALA A 12 -1.65 -26.61 -16.29
C ALA A 12 -3.17 -26.35 -16.30
N GLY A 13 -3.57 -25.07 -16.26
CA GLY A 13 -4.90 -24.74 -16.70
C GLY A 13 -5.79 -23.82 -15.89
N GLN A 14 -5.25 -22.90 -15.11
CA GLN A 14 -6.05 -21.76 -14.63
C GLN A 14 -5.39 -20.42 -15.02
N ALA A 15 -5.19 -20.24 -16.31
CA ALA A 15 -4.88 -18.95 -16.88
C ALA A 15 -6.20 -18.19 -17.10
N GLY A 16 -6.40 -17.06 -16.42
CA GLY A 16 -7.60 -16.26 -16.56
C GLY A 16 -7.98 -15.54 -15.28
N PRO A 17 -9.19 -15.00 -15.15
CA PRO A 17 -9.65 -14.24 -13.99
C PRO A 17 -9.43 -14.94 -12.64
N ALA A 18 -9.49 -16.28 -12.61
CA ALA A 18 -9.32 -17.08 -11.39
C ALA A 18 -7.95 -16.93 -10.69
N ILE A 19 -6.90 -16.53 -11.39
CA ILE A 19 -5.60 -16.29 -10.74
C ILE A 19 -5.59 -15.01 -9.88
N PHE A 20 -6.53 -14.09 -10.12
CA PHE A 20 -6.69 -12.84 -9.37
C PHE A 20 -7.81 -12.91 -8.33
N ASP A 21 -8.46 -14.07 -8.17
CA ASP A 21 -9.52 -14.26 -7.19
C ASP A 21 -8.97 -14.20 -5.76
N LEU A 22 -9.54 -13.30 -4.96
CA LEU A 22 -9.21 -13.08 -3.55
C LEU A 22 -10.34 -13.52 -2.63
N THR A 23 -11.28 -14.32 -3.12
CA THR A 23 -12.39 -14.85 -2.32
C THR A 23 -11.90 -15.59 -1.08
N GLY A 24 -12.48 -15.25 0.08
CA GLY A 24 -12.07 -15.79 1.37
C GLY A 24 -10.84 -15.13 1.99
N ARG A 25 -10.26 -14.11 1.35
CA ARG A 25 -9.14 -13.33 1.93
C ARG A 25 -9.66 -12.08 2.64
N VAL A 26 -8.97 -11.70 3.71
CA VAL A 26 -9.21 -10.46 4.46
C VAL A 26 -8.09 -9.46 4.17
N ALA A 27 -8.47 -8.29 3.65
CA ALA A 27 -7.57 -7.19 3.35
C ALA A 27 -7.73 -6.05 4.36
N ALA A 28 -6.66 -5.72 5.07
CA ALA A 28 -6.57 -4.56 5.95
C ALA A 28 -5.88 -3.40 5.22
N VAL A 29 -6.60 -2.29 4.96
CA VAL A 29 -6.10 -1.15 4.19
C VAL A 29 -5.96 0.07 5.10
N ILE A 30 -4.76 0.31 5.62
CA ILE A 30 -4.42 1.51 6.40
C ILE A 30 -4.34 2.71 5.45
N GLY A 31 -5.18 3.72 5.67
CA GLY A 31 -5.40 4.83 4.75
C GLY A 31 -6.52 4.55 3.72
N GLY A 32 -7.33 3.51 3.94
CA GLY A 32 -8.42 3.10 3.06
C GLY A 32 -9.53 4.14 2.86
N SER A 33 -9.67 5.11 3.77
CA SER A 33 -10.60 6.23 3.63
C SER A 33 -10.09 7.37 2.72
N GLY A 34 -8.81 7.34 2.30
CA GLY A 34 -8.24 8.31 1.36
C GLY A 34 -8.58 8.00 -0.11
N VAL A 35 -8.13 8.85 -1.03
CA VAL A 35 -8.42 8.69 -2.48
C VAL A 35 -7.79 7.41 -3.02
N LEU A 36 -6.47 7.26 -2.91
CA LEU A 36 -5.78 6.08 -3.44
C LEU A 36 -6.11 4.81 -2.64
N GLY A 37 -6.12 4.90 -1.30
CA GLY A 37 -6.52 3.79 -0.45
C GLY A 37 -7.96 3.35 -0.69
N GLY A 38 -8.85 4.27 -1.02
CA GLY A 38 -10.23 3.97 -1.41
C GLY A 38 -10.32 3.16 -2.70
N ALA A 39 -9.58 3.54 -3.73
CA ALA A 39 -9.50 2.76 -4.98
C ALA A 39 -8.94 1.35 -4.71
N VAL A 40 -7.95 1.23 -3.83
CA VAL A 40 -7.41 -0.08 -3.38
C VAL A 40 -8.49 -0.92 -2.71
N CYS A 41 -9.30 -0.32 -1.80
CA CYS A 41 -10.40 -1.02 -1.14
C CYS A 41 -11.41 -1.56 -2.15
N HIS A 42 -11.84 -0.74 -3.12
CA HIS A 42 -12.74 -1.19 -4.20
C HIS A 42 -12.10 -2.30 -5.05
N GLY A 43 -10.83 -2.17 -5.41
CA GLY A 43 -10.14 -3.17 -6.23
C GLY A 43 -9.99 -4.52 -5.54
N LEU A 44 -9.56 -4.53 -4.28
CA LEU A 44 -9.43 -5.77 -3.50
C LEU A 44 -10.80 -6.41 -3.24
N GLY A 45 -11.81 -5.59 -2.89
CA GLY A 45 -13.18 -6.06 -2.69
C GLY A 45 -13.80 -6.59 -3.97
N GLY A 46 -13.65 -5.88 -5.09
CA GLY A 46 -14.10 -6.32 -6.42
C GLY A 46 -13.46 -7.63 -6.90
N ALA A 47 -12.23 -7.93 -6.39
CA ALA A 47 -11.56 -9.22 -6.60
C ALA A 47 -11.99 -10.31 -5.59
N GLY A 48 -12.97 -10.04 -4.70
CA GLY A 48 -13.55 -11.00 -3.78
C GLY A 48 -13.06 -10.95 -2.33
N ALA A 49 -12.13 -10.04 -2.00
CA ALA A 49 -11.66 -9.91 -0.62
C ALA A 49 -12.69 -9.21 0.28
N THR A 50 -12.73 -9.62 1.54
CA THR A 50 -13.37 -8.83 2.60
C THR A 50 -12.43 -7.69 3.02
N VAL A 51 -12.92 -6.46 3.20
CA VAL A 51 -12.08 -5.27 3.33
C VAL A 51 -12.25 -4.57 4.68
N ALA A 52 -11.17 -4.42 5.44
CA ALA A 52 -11.09 -3.51 6.57
C ALA A 52 -10.61 -2.12 6.09
N VAL A 53 -11.49 -1.13 6.12
CA VAL A 53 -11.18 0.27 5.82
C VAL A 53 -10.62 0.93 7.06
N MET A 54 -9.32 1.17 7.10
CA MET A 54 -8.62 1.60 8.31
C MET A 54 -8.09 3.03 8.18
N GLY A 55 -8.28 3.85 9.23
CA GLY A 55 -7.83 5.23 9.26
C GLY A 55 -8.27 5.99 10.50
N ARG A 56 -7.93 7.29 10.59
CA ARG A 56 -8.23 8.12 11.78
C ARG A 56 -9.64 8.70 11.80
N SER A 57 -10.28 8.90 10.63
CA SER A 57 -11.60 9.52 10.54
C SER A 57 -12.68 8.47 10.46
N ARG A 58 -13.50 8.37 11.50
CA ARG A 58 -14.70 7.53 11.55
C ARG A 58 -15.63 7.82 10.37
N GLU A 59 -15.98 9.08 10.19
CA GLU A 59 -16.90 9.53 9.15
C GLU A 59 -16.45 9.08 7.73
N ARG A 60 -15.17 9.34 7.36
CA ARG A 60 -14.64 8.96 6.05
C ARG A 60 -14.56 7.44 5.88
N ALA A 61 -14.25 6.72 6.95
CA ALA A 61 -14.19 5.26 6.90
C ALA A 61 -15.58 4.66 6.72
N ASP A 62 -16.58 5.15 7.45
CA ASP A 62 -17.98 4.71 7.35
C ASP A 62 -18.56 5.03 5.96
N GLN A 63 -18.29 6.23 5.41
CA GLN A 63 -18.67 6.59 4.04
C GLN A 63 -18.06 5.64 3.00
N ARG A 64 -16.78 5.24 3.18
CA ARG A 64 -16.12 4.28 2.30
C ARG A 64 -16.73 2.89 2.41
N VAL A 65 -17.03 2.44 3.63
CA VAL A 65 -17.70 1.16 3.86
C VAL A 65 -19.08 1.13 3.20
N ALA A 66 -19.88 2.17 3.37
CA ALA A 66 -21.19 2.26 2.73
C ALA A 66 -21.11 2.18 1.19
N ALA A 67 -20.09 2.81 0.58
CA ALA A 67 -19.87 2.72 -0.86
C ALA A 67 -19.49 1.29 -1.29
N LEU A 68 -18.64 0.59 -0.52
CA LEU A 68 -18.25 -0.79 -0.79
C LEU A 68 -19.44 -1.76 -0.65
N GLU A 69 -20.23 -1.61 0.41
CA GLU A 69 -21.43 -2.43 0.66
C GLU A 69 -22.50 -2.25 -0.42
N ALA A 70 -22.65 -1.02 -0.97
CA ALA A 70 -23.54 -0.76 -2.09
C ALA A 70 -23.13 -1.52 -3.37
N GLU A 71 -21.87 -1.92 -3.50
CA GLU A 71 -21.33 -2.75 -4.57
C GLU A 71 -21.32 -4.26 -4.20
N GLY A 72 -21.90 -4.63 -3.04
CA GLY A 72 -21.93 -6.02 -2.57
C GLY A 72 -20.62 -6.49 -1.91
N ILE A 73 -19.68 -5.60 -1.64
CA ILE A 73 -18.39 -5.91 -1.02
C ILE A 73 -18.54 -5.91 0.49
N ARG A 74 -18.21 -7.02 1.15
CA ARG A 74 -18.17 -7.09 2.62
C ARG A 74 -17.02 -6.24 3.15
N ALA A 75 -17.36 -5.23 3.98
CA ALA A 75 -16.37 -4.31 4.54
C ALA A 75 -16.68 -3.92 5.99
N ALA A 76 -15.66 -3.37 6.68
CA ALA A 76 -15.84 -2.77 8.01
C ALA A 76 -14.90 -1.58 8.18
N ALA A 77 -15.37 -0.53 8.84
CA ALA A 77 -14.55 0.59 9.28
C ALA A 77 -13.88 0.28 10.61
N VAL A 78 -12.55 0.46 10.67
CA VAL A 78 -11.74 0.28 11.88
C VAL A 78 -10.89 1.53 12.10
N ILE A 79 -11.01 2.14 13.27
CA ILE A 79 -10.36 3.42 13.56
C ILE A 79 -9.08 3.21 14.32
N LEU A 80 -8.00 3.82 13.80
CA LEU A 80 -6.68 3.70 14.41
C LEU A 80 -5.81 4.94 14.15
N ASP A 81 -4.85 5.12 15.02
CA ASP A 81 -3.62 5.88 14.73
C ASP A 81 -2.50 4.89 14.40
N ALA A 82 -2.03 4.91 13.15
CA ALA A 82 -0.99 3.98 12.69
C ALA A 82 0.40 4.31 13.27
N SER A 83 0.60 5.47 13.89
CA SER A 83 1.82 5.83 14.60
C SER A 83 1.86 5.32 16.06
N ASP A 84 0.74 4.77 16.55
CA ASP A 84 0.63 4.16 17.90
C ASP A 84 0.50 2.65 17.81
N ARG A 85 1.48 1.92 18.36
CA ARG A 85 1.49 0.46 18.41
C ARG A 85 0.25 -0.11 19.08
N ALA A 86 -0.14 0.43 20.24
CA ALA A 86 -1.28 -0.10 20.98
C ALA A 86 -2.59 0.09 20.21
N SER A 87 -2.71 1.19 19.45
CA SER A 87 -3.83 1.43 18.53
C SER A 87 -3.86 0.40 17.39
N LEU A 88 -2.71 0.07 16.81
CA LEU A 88 -2.60 -0.97 15.77
C LEU A 88 -2.96 -2.35 16.30
N GLU A 89 -2.53 -2.72 17.51
CA GLU A 89 -2.85 -4.00 18.14
C GLU A 89 -4.35 -4.15 18.39
N ARG A 90 -5.00 -3.12 18.95
CA ARG A 90 -6.47 -3.11 19.12
C ARG A 90 -7.19 -3.19 17.77
N ALA A 91 -6.75 -2.43 16.78
CA ALA A 91 -7.34 -2.43 15.47
C ALA A 91 -7.21 -3.79 14.77
N ARG A 92 -6.07 -4.47 14.91
CA ARG A 92 -5.88 -5.84 14.39
C ARG A 92 -6.89 -6.80 15.02
N LEU A 93 -7.03 -6.78 16.34
CA LEU A 93 -8.02 -7.63 17.04
C LEU A 93 -9.45 -7.35 16.59
N GLU A 94 -9.83 -6.07 16.43
CA GLU A 94 -11.15 -5.69 15.91
C GLU A 94 -11.38 -6.21 14.47
N VAL A 95 -10.37 -6.14 13.60
CA VAL A 95 -10.47 -6.72 12.25
C VAL A 95 -10.67 -8.23 12.32
N GLU A 96 -9.88 -8.93 13.11
CA GLU A 96 -9.95 -10.38 13.24
C GLU A 96 -11.30 -10.86 13.79
N GLU A 97 -11.85 -10.15 14.76
CA GLU A 97 -13.16 -10.45 15.34
C GLU A 97 -14.30 -10.27 14.32
N ARG A 98 -14.28 -9.18 13.54
CA ARG A 98 -15.38 -8.79 12.66
C ARG A 98 -15.33 -9.41 11.28
N LEU A 99 -14.12 -9.61 10.75
CA LEU A 99 -13.92 -9.99 9.36
C LEU A 99 -13.12 -11.28 9.19
N GLY A 100 -12.33 -11.66 10.19
CA GLY A 100 -11.43 -12.78 10.17
C GLY A 100 -9.95 -12.39 10.12
N PRO A 101 -9.04 -13.38 10.15
CA PRO A 101 -7.60 -13.13 10.18
C PRO A 101 -7.13 -12.43 8.90
N VAL A 102 -6.23 -11.45 9.07
CA VAL A 102 -5.74 -10.63 7.94
C VAL A 102 -4.76 -11.44 7.09
N ASP A 103 -5.04 -11.51 5.78
CA ASP A 103 -4.18 -12.13 4.76
C ASP A 103 -3.37 -11.09 3.98
N ILE A 104 -3.94 -9.89 3.80
CA ILE A 104 -3.40 -8.82 2.97
C ILE A 104 -3.33 -7.55 3.80
N LEU A 105 -2.14 -7.00 4.01
CA LEU A 105 -1.96 -5.68 4.62
C LEU A 105 -1.55 -4.68 3.53
N VAL A 106 -2.27 -3.55 3.44
CA VAL A 106 -1.89 -2.44 2.57
C VAL A 106 -1.62 -1.20 3.42
N ASN A 107 -0.39 -0.67 3.35
CA ASN A 107 0.03 0.55 4.01
C ASN A 107 -0.04 1.73 3.03
N ALA A 108 -1.21 2.36 2.90
CA ALA A 108 -1.47 3.46 1.96
C ALA A 108 -1.60 4.84 2.65
N ALA A 109 -1.47 4.90 3.98
CA ALA A 109 -1.49 6.17 4.70
C ALA A 109 -0.19 6.96 4.50
N GLY A 110 -0.32 8.28 4.51
CA GLY A 110 0.83 9.18 4.47
C GLY A 110 0.42 10.64 4.40
N ILE A 111 1.34 11.51 4.76
CA ILE A 111 1.21 12.98 4.68
C ILE A 111 2.40 13.56 3.95
N ASN A 112 2.25 14.76 3.40
CA ASN A 112 3.29 15.49 2.70
C ASN A 112 3.35 16.94 3.17
N SER A 113 4.44 17.63 2.83
CA SER A 113 4.61 19.08 2.97
C SER A 113 5.32 19.62 1.73
N SER A 114 5.32 20.95 1.59
CA SER A 114 6.05 21.66 0.52
C SER A 114 7.00 22.70 1.07
N THR A 115 7.55 22.44 2.24
CA THR A 115 8.44 23.36 2.96
C THR A 115 9.79 23.45 2.26
N PRO A 116 10.33 24.67 1.99
CA PRO A 116 11.69 24.86 1.48
C PRO A 116 12.72 24.25 2.43
N PHE A 117 13.84 23.81 1.88
CA PHE A 117 14.86 23.06 2.64
C PHE A 117 15.33 23.76 3.93
N PHE A 118 15.60 25.05 3.87
CA PHE A 118 16.11 25.81 5.03
C PHE A 118 15.04 26.10 6.09
N ASP A 119 13.76 25.92 5.76
CA ASP A 119 12.63 26.22 6.62
C ASP A 119 12.02 24.95 7.26
N ILE A 120 12.57 23.77 6.92
CA ILE A 120 12.11 22.49 7.51
C ILE A 120 12.56 22.46 8.97
N ASP A 121 11.60 22.48 9.88
CA ASP A 121 11.86 22.27 11.30
C ASP A 121 11.82 20.79 11.72
N LEU A 122 12.33 20.49 12.90
CA LEU A 122 12.34 19.12 13.41
C LEU A 122 10.96 18.58 13.77
N GLU A 123 9.97 19.44 14.04
CA GLU A 123 8.60 19.02 14.31
C GLU A 123 7.96 18.48 13.03
N GLU A 124 8.07 19.20 11.92
CA GLU A 124 7.62 18.73 10.61
C GLU A 124 8.35 17.43 10.21
N TRP A 125 9.67 17.42 10.37
CA TRP A 125 10.50 16.25 10.07
C TRP A 125 10.00 15.03 10.82
N HIS A 126 9.89 15.09 12.14
CA HIS A 126 9.45 13.96 12.96
C HIS A 126 7.99 13.55 12.66
N ARG A 127 7.11 14.51 12.45
CA ARG A 127 5.70 14.26 12.13
C ARG A 127 5.53 13.50 10.82
N ILE A 128 6.29 13.87 9.78
CA ILE A 128 6.23 13.18 8.47
C ILE A 128 6.86 11.78 8.57
N LEU A 129 8.01 11.64 9.22
CA LEU A 129 8.63 10.32 9.42
C LEU A 129 7.75 9.41 10.28
N ALA A 130 7.15 9.91 11.34
CA ALA A 130 6.24 9.14 12.18
C ALA A 130 5.04 8.63 11.37
N SER A 131 4.42 9.50 10.57
CA SER A 131 3.24 9.16 9.76
C SER A 131 3.55 8.23 8.59
N ASN A 132 4.70 8.39 7.90
CA ASN A 132 4.94 7.73 6.61
C ASN A 132 5.87 6.53 6.71
N LEU A 133 6.75 6.47 7.71
CA LEU A 133 7.76 5.42 7.85
C LEU A 133 7.57 4.61 9.13
N THR A 134 7.53 5.28 10.29
CA THR A 134 7.36 4.58 11.58
C THR A 134 6.04 3.82 11.62
N SER A 135 4.95 4.42 11.12
CA SER A 135 3.65 3.76 11.02
C SER A 135 3.70 2.48 10.18
N VAL A 136 4.41 2.50 9.05
CA VAL A 136 4.58 1.33 8.18
C VAL A 136 5.36 0.24 8.90
N LEU A 137 6.45 0.60 9.59
CA LEU A 137 7.22 -0.35 10.42
C LEU A 137 6.32 -1.01 11.48
N LEU A 138 5.58 -0.21 12.25
CA LEU A 138 4.72 -0.70 13.32
C LEU A 138 3.59 -1.59 12.79
N ALA A 139 2.93 -1.19 11.70
CA ALA A 139 1.90 -1.98 11.06
C ALA A 139 2.45 -3.33 10.55
N CYS A 140 3.62 -3.32 9.89
CA CYS A 140 4.29 -4.54 9.45
C CYS A 140 4.65 -5.46 10.63
N GLN A 141 5.08 -4.90 11.77
CA GLN A 141 5.38 -5.69 12.97
C GLN A 141 4.12 -6.33 13.57
N VAL A 142 3.03 -5.56 13.71
CA VAL A 142 1.79 -6.03 14.35
C VAL A 142 1.08 -7.05 13.48
N PHE A 143 0.79 -6.72 12.22
CA PHE A 143 0.08 -7.61 11.30
C PHE A 143 0.99 -8.74 10.78
N GLY A 144 2.26 -8.45 10.51
CA GLY A 144 3.23 -9.47 10.08
C GLY A 144 3.48 -10.52 11.14
N ARG A 145 3.50 -10.15 12.43
CA ARG A 145 3.58 -11.11 13.54
C ARG A 145 2.36 -12.03 13.55
N ALA A 146 1.15 -11.48 13.46
CA ALA A 146 -0.07 -12.28 13.44
C ALA A 146 -0.14 -13.23 12.23
N MET A 147 0.31 -12.77 11.04
CA MET A 147 0.42 -13.63 9.85
C MET A 147 1.44 -14.77 10.07
N ALA A 148 2.61 -14.45 10.67
CA ALA A 148 3.67 -15.41 10.95
C ALA A 148 3.21 -16.47 11.96
N ASP A 149 2.58 -16.04 13.06
CA ASP A 149 2.09 -16.92 14.12
C ASP A 149 0.98 -17.87 13.62
N ARG A 150 0.14 -17.40 12.68
CA ARG A 150 -0.87 -18.23 12.00
C ARG A 150 -0.26 -19.28 11.07
N GLY A 151 0.93 -19.05 10.52
CA GLY A 151 1.65 -19.98 9.66
C GLY A 151 1.04 -20.26 8.29
N GLN A 152 0.08 -19.44 7.83
CA GLN A 152 -0.59 -19.60 6.53
C GLN A 152 -0.04 -18.68 5.43
N GLY A 153 1.02 -17.91 5.76
CA GLY A 153 1.57 -16.91 4.86
C GLY A 153 0.73 -15.63 4.84
N GLY A 154 1.01 -14.78 3.86
CA GLY A 154 0.32 -13.51 3.67
C GLY A 154 1.03 -12.59 2.69
N THR A 155 0.50 -11.39 2.49
CA THR A 155 1.17 -10.36 1.70
C THR A 155 1.04 -8.98 2.32
N ILE A 156 2.10 -8.21 2.22
CA ILE A 156 2.18 -6.81 2.66
C ILE A 156 2.51 -5.96 1.44
N ILE A 157 1.72 -4.92 1.20
CA ILE A 157 1.90 -3.99 0.09
C ILE A 157 2.05 -2.58 0.66
N ASN A 158 3.23 -2.00 0.47
CA ASN A 158 3.54 -0.67 0.96
C ASN A 158 3.39 0.38 -0.15
N PHE A 159 2.90 1.57 0.20
CA PHE A 159 2.87 2.72 -0.70
C PHE A 159 4.14 3.54 -0.54
N SER A 160 4.99 3.49 -1.56
CA SER A 160 6.12 4.37 -1.75
C SER A 160 5.72 5.60 -2.59
N SER A 161 6.62 6.13 -3.39
CA SER A 161 6.41 7.28 -4.28
C SER A 161 7.55 7.38 -5.30
N ALA A 162 7.30 7.93 -6.48
CA ALA A 162 8.36 8.28 -7.44
C ALA A 162 9.43 9.21 -6.80
N SER A 163 9.04 10.06 -5.84
CA SER A 163 9.97 10.92 -5.09
C SER A 163 10.95 10.17 -4.18
N SER A 164 10.75 8.88 -3.95
CA SER A 164 11.70 8.04 -3.19
C SER A 164 12.97 7.70 -3.96
N GLU A 165 12.92 7.82 -5.28
CA GLU A 165 14.02 7.48 -6.19
C GLU A 165 14.53 8.69 -6.95
N ILE A 166 13.67 9.68 -7.21
CA ILE A 166 13.99 10.91 -7.95
C ILE A 166 13.76 12.11 -7.01
N PRO A 167 14.76 12.98 -6.81
CA PRO A 167 14.60 14.14 -5.94
C PRO A 167 13.63 15.15 -6.57
N LEU A 168 12.47 15.31 -5.93
CA LEU A 168 11.49 16.31 -6.31
C LEU A 168 11.62 17.55 -5.42
N SER A 169 11.46 18.74 -6.01
CA SER A 169 11.55 19.99 -5.26
C SER A 169 10.51 20.09 -4.15
N ARG A 170 10.89 20.68 -3.01
CA ARG A 170 10.03 21.02 -1.86
C ARG A 170 9.41 19.85 -1.09
N VAL A 171 9.78 18.60 -1.36
CA VAL A 171 9.22 17.43 -0.69
C VAL A 171 10.29 16.54 -0.05
N LEU A 172 11.36 17.15 0.48
CA LEU A 172 12.52 16.44 0.99
C LEU A 172 12.16 15.42 2.07
N THR A 173 11.48 15.83 3.14
CA THR A 173 11.14 14.94 4.26
C THR A 173 10.22 13.79 3.81
N TYR A 174 9.27 14.11 2.95
CA TYR A 174 8.42 13.08 2.33
C TYR A 174 9.24 12.08 1.51
N SER A 175 10.13 12.57 0.65
CA SER A 175 11.01 11.73 -0.19
C SER A 175 11.88 10.80 0.66
N VAL A 176 12.50 11.32 1.73
CA VAL A 176 13.29 10.54 2.69
C VAL A 176 12.41 9.45 3.34
N SER A 177 11.19 9.81 3.78
CA SER A 177 10.27 8.84 4.38
C SER A 177 9.93 7.71 3.41
N LYS A 178 9.70 8.02 2.11
CA LYS A 178 9.34 7.03 1.09
C LYS A 178 10.55 6.20 0.61
N ALA A 179 11.76 6.78 0.60
CA ALA A 179 13.00 6.03 0.40
C ALA A 179 13.22 5.03 1.57
N GLY A 180 12.91 5.44 2.80
CA GLY A 180 12.88 4.55 3.96
C GLY A 180 11.89 3.39 3.80
N VAL A 181 10.71 3.63 3.25
CA VAL A 181 9.73 2.57 2.94
C VAL A 181 10.28 1.59 1.90
N ASN A 182 11.04 2.06 0.89
CA ASN A 182 11.64 1.18 -0.11
C ASN A 182 12.63 0.19 0.52
N ILE A 183 13.55 0.67 1.35
CA ILE A 183 14.53 -0.20 2.01
C ILE A 183 13.87 -1.11 3.04
N LEU A 184 12.87 -0.60 3.79
CA LEU A 184 12.08 -1.38 4.73
C LEU A 184 11.37 -2.54 4.02
N THR A 185 10.76 -2.29 2.87
CA THR A 185 10.11 -3.30 2.03
C THR A 185 11.05 -4.44 1.65
N ARG A 186 12.25 -4.10 1.15
CA ARG A 186 13.27 -5.10 0.77
C ARG A 186 13.78 -5.90 1.97
N TYR A 187 13.99 -5.22 3.10
CA TYR A 187 14.45 -5.87 4.32
C TYR A 187 13.40 -6.85 4.85
N LEU A 188 12.15 -6.42 4.95
CA LEU A 188 11.04 -7.25 5.41
C LEU A 188 10.73 -8.41 4.47
N ALA A 189 10.92 -8.24 3.16
CA ALA A 189 10.77 -9.33 2.19
C ALA A 189 11.71 -10.51 2.52
N ARG A 190 12.94 -10.21 2.95
CA ARG A 190 13.91 -11.22 3.41
C ARG A 190 13.51 -11.81 4.77
N GLU A 191 13.22 -10.94 5.74
CA GLU A 191 12.94 -11.38 7.13
C GLU A 191 11.66 -12.21 7.24
N LEU A 192 10.64 -11.90 6.43
CA LEU A 192 9.34 -12.56 6.51
C LEU A 192 9.18 -13.73 5.52
N ALA A 193 10.13 -13.94 4.61
CA ALA A 193 10.11 -15.06 3.66
C ALA A 193 10.00 -16.44 4.32
N PRO A 194 10.71 -16.75 5.45
CA PRO A 194 10.53 -18.03 6.14
C PRO A 194 9.12 -18.30 6.63
N HIS A 195 8.32 -17.23 6.83
CA HIS A 195 6.91 -17.30 7.23
C HIS A 195 5.95 -17.31 6.03
N ARG A 196 6.46 -17.41 4.79
CA ARG A 196 5.68 -17.33 3.55
C ARG A 196 4.90 -16.01 3.41
N ILE A 197 5.44 -14.92 3.94
CA ILE A 197 4.87 -13.58 3.81
C ILE A 197 5.68 -12.82 2.77
N ARG A 198 5.00 -12.38 1.71
CA ARG A 198 5.60 -11.54 0.65
C ARG A 198 5.46 -10.07 1.04
N VAL A 199 6.48 -9.28 0.77
CA VAL A 199 6.45 -7.84 1.04
C VAL A 199 6.92 -7.09 -0.20
N ASN A 200 6.04 -6.26 -0.77
CA ASN A 200 6.32 -5.47 -1.95
C ASN A 200 5.88 -4.02 -1.75
N ALA A 201 6.35 -3.12 -2.60
CA ALA A 201 5.84 -1.76 -2.64
C ALA A 201 5.37 -1.38 -4.05
N ILE A 202 4.33 -0.57 -4.12
CA ILE A 202 4.04 0.20 -5.32
C ILE A 202 4.71 1.58 -5.19
N VAL A 203 5.14 2.11 -6.32
CA VAL A 203 5.78 3.42 -6.45
C VAL A 203 4.92 4.28 -7.38
N PRO A 204 3.86 4.93 -6.84
CA PRO A 204 2.99 5.77 -7.64
C PRO A 204 3.72 7.02 -8.13
N GLY A 205 3.41 7.46 -9.33
CA GLY A 205 3.71 8.79 -9.83
C GLY A 205 2.74 9.82 -9.28
N PHE A 206 2.27 10.71 -10.14
CA PHE A 206 1.35 11.77 -9.77
C PHE A 206 -0.10 11.38 -10.02
N PHE A 207 -0.88 11.35 -8.94
CA PHE A 207 -2.32 11.09 -8.94
C PHE A 207 -3.06 12.25 -8.29
N PRO A 208 -4.30 12.57 -8.71
CA PRO A 208 -5.12 13.57 -8.04
C PRO A 208 -5.47 13.06 -6.63
N ALA A 209 -4.93 13.71 -5.61
CA ALA A 209 -5.24 13.44 -4.21
C ALA A 209 -5.47 14.77 -3.48
N GLU A 210 -6.34 14.80 -2.46
CA GLU A 210 -6.58 16.01 -1.67
C GLU A 210 -5.30 16.60 -1.08
N GLN A 211 -4.36 15.74 -0.68
CA GLN A 211 -3.03 16.13 -0.19
C GLN A 211 -2.24 16.93 -1.23
N ASN A 212 -2.43 16.66 -2.51
CA ASN A 212 -1.68 17.28 -3.59
C ASN A 212 -2.32 18.58 -4.08
N ARG A 213 -3.65 18.80 -3.90
CA ARG A 213 -4.35 20.02 -4.34
C ARG A 213 -3.77 21.29 -3.76
N LYS A 214 -3.26 21.25 -2.52
CA LYS A 214 -2.62 22.40 -1.86
C LYS A 214 -1.15 22.57 -2.23
N LEU A 215 -0.53 21.56 -2.84
CA LEU A 215 0.90 21.50 -3.16
C LEU A 215 1.19 21.73 -4.64
N LEU A 216 0.16 21.65 -5.51
CA LEU A 216 0.30 21.71 -6.95
C LEU A 216 -0.38 22.98 -7.47
N ASP A 217 0.42 24.03 -7.71
CA ASP A 217 0.02 25.15 -8.56
C ASP A 217 0.01 24.75 -10.05
N GLU A 218 -0.60 25.56 -10.91
CA GLU A 218 -0.72 25.28 -12.34
C GLU A 218 0.64 25.06 -13.01
N SER A 219 1.63 25.87 -12.68
CA SER A 219 2.99 25.78 -13.25
C SER A 219 3.67 24.46 -12.89
N ARG A 220 3.42 23.98 -11.68
CA ARG A 220 3.95 22.69 -11.19
C ARG A 220 3.24 21.52 -11.86
N ILE A 221 1.92 21.61 -12.05
CA ILE A 221 1.16 20.59 -12.81
C ILE A 221 1.69 20.49 -14.23
N GLU A 222 1.86 21.61 -14.95
CA GLU A 222 2.45 21.63 -16.29
C GLU A 222 3.84 21.01 -16.34
N ALA A 223 4.71 21.31 -15.35
CA ALA A 223 6.04 20.72 -15.27
C ALA A 223 5.99 19.20 -15.08
N ILE A 224 5.09 18.72 -14.22
CA ILE A 224 4.85 17.28 -14.01
C ILE A 224 4.37 16.62 -15.31
N LEU A 225 3.39 17.20 -15.98
CA LEU A 225 2.84 16.66 -17.23
C LEU A 225 3.90 16.59 -18.34
N ARG A 226 4.72 17.63 -18.49
CA ARG A 226 5.84 17.63 -19.45
C ARG A 226 6.88 16.54 -19.15
N HIS A 227 7.10 16.24 -17.85
CA HIS A 227 8.05 15.21 -17.42
C HIS A 227 7.44 13.80 -17.39
N THR A 228 6.13 13.66 -17.57
CA THR A 228 5.44 12.36 -17.60
C THR A 228 5.22 11.94 -19.05
N PRO A 229 5.87 10.89 -19.58
CA PRO A 229 5.69 10.44 -20.96
C PRO A 229 4.22 10.17 -21.35
N ALA A 230 3.40 9.69 -20.40
CA ALA A 230 1.97 9.50 -20.63
C ALA A 230 1.18 10.81 -20.80
N GLY A 231 1.78 12.00 -20.53
CA GLY A 231 1.20 13.31 -20.74
C GLY A 231 0.00 13.66 -19.84
N ARG A 232 -0.24 12.88 -18.79
CA ARG A 232 -1.38 13.07 -17.87
C ARG A 232 -1.05 12.60 -16.46
N LEU A 233 -1.88 12.99 -15.51
CA LEU A 233 -1.89 12.37 -14.18
C LEU A 233 -2.50 10.97 -14.25
N GLY A 234 -2.13 10.10 -13.33
CA GLY A 234 -2.73 8.78 -13.20
C GLY A 234 -4.13 8.87 -12.57
N GLU A 235 -5.00 7.95 -12.91
CA GLU A 235 -6.30 7.77 -12.26
C GLU A 235 -6.18 6.74 -11.12
N PRO A 236 -6.82 6.95 -9.95
CA PRO A 236 -6.69 6.03 -8.80
C PRO A 236 -6.95 4.56 -9.14
N ASN A 237 -7.87 4.29 -10.07
CA ASN A 237 -8.19 2.94 -10.51
C ASN A 237 -7.06 2.26 -11.29
N GLU A 238 -6.09 3.00 -11.83
CA GLU A 238 -4.94 2.42 -12.53
C GLU A 238 -3.93 1.75 -11.58
N LEU A 239 -4.06 1.97 -10.27
CA LEU A 239 -3.30 1.23 -9.25
C LEU A 239 -3.90 -0.16 -8.97
N VAL A 240 -5.19 -0.36 -9.24
CA VAL A 240 -5.95 -1.54 -8.82
C VAL A 240 -5.37 -2.82 -9.38
N GLY A 241 -5.07 -2.85 -10.70
CA GLY A 241 -4.49 -4.04 -11.33
C GLY A 241 -3.20 -4.51 -10.66
N THR A 242 -2.30 -3.58 -10.36
CA THR A 242 -1.04 -3.88 -9.66
C THR A 242 -1.28 -4.38 -8.24
N ILE A 243 -2.21 -3.76 -7.51
CA ILE A 243 -2.53 -4.14 -6.14
C ILE A 243 -3.13 -5.55 -6.09
N VAL A 244 -4.12 -5.84 -6.93
CA VAL A 244 -4.77 -7.17 -7.00
C VAL A 244 -3.75 -8.24 -7.42
N TRP A 245 -2.89 -7.94 -8.40
CA TRP A 245 -1.79 -8.82 -8.77
C TRP A 245 -0.85 -9.12 -7.60
N LEU A 246 -0.38 -8.11 -6.87
CA LEU A 246 0.50 -8.31 -5.71
C LEU A 246 -0.22 -9.00 -4.53
N ALA A 247 -1.53 -8.81 -4.39
CA ALA A 247 -2.35 -9.46 -3.36
C ALA A 247 -2.51 -10.95 -3.62
N SER A 248 -2.62 -11.36 -4.88
CA SER A 248 -2.81 -12.76 -5.25
C SER A 248 -1.52 -13.56 -5.18
N GLU A 249 -1.50 -14.61 -4.36
CA GLU A 249 -0.39 -15.57 -4.31
C GLU A 249 -0.27 -16.37 -5.62
N ARG A 250 -1.40 -16.69 -6.25
CA ARG A 250 -1.41 -17.44 -7.53
C ARG A 250 -0.77 -16.63 -8.67
N ALA A 251 -0.99 -15.30 -8.68
CA ALA A 251 -0.49 -14.42 -9.74
C ALA A 251 0.93 -13.90 -9.47
N SER A 252 1.34 -13.76 -8.21
CA SER A 252 2.61 -13.12 -7.82
C SER A 252 3.35 -13.83 -6.69
N GLY A 253 3.14 -15.13 -6.49
CA GLY A 253 3.74 -15.90 -5.39
C GLY A 253 5.27 -15.88 -5.35
N PHE A 254 5.93 -15.62 -6.49
CA PHE A 254 7.41 -15.51 -6.57
C PHE A 254 7.89 -14.05 -6.56
N VAL A 255 6.99 -13.07 -6.31
CA VAL A 255 7.32 -11.65 -6.26
C VAL A 255 7.38 -11.18 -4.82
N THR A 256 8.57 -10.89 -4.31
CA THR A 256 8.80 -10.28 -2.99
C THR A 256 10.01 -9.35 -3.04
N GLY A 257 10.00 -8.26 -2.27
CA GLY A 257 11.05 -7.23 -2.27
C GLY A 257 11.01 -6.29 -3.50
N ALA A 258 9.97 -6.40 -4.33
CA ALA A 258 9.84 -5.59 -5.54
C ALA A 258 9.30 -4.18 -5.25
N LEU A 259 9.76 -3.22 -6.05
CA LEU A 259 9.25 -1.84 -6.09
C LEU A 259 8.61 -1.64 -7.48
N ILE A 260 7.28 -1.66 -7.53
CA ILE A 260 6.54 -1.63 -8.79
C ILE A 260 6.10 -0.20 -9.10
N ARG A 261 6.66 0.38 -10.15
CA ARG A 261 6.30 1.73 -10.60
C ARG A 261 4.97 1.74 -11.33
N VAL A 262 4.11 2.68 -10.95
CA VAL A 262 2.85 3.00 -11.63
C VAL A 262 2.81 4.53 -11.76
N ASP A 263 3.52 5.07 -12.74
CA ASP A 263 3.90 6.48 -12.77
C ASP A 263 3.82 7.14 -14.16
N GLY A 264 3.23 6.47 -15.15
CA GLY A 264 3.11 6.99 -16.51
C GLY A 264 4.46 7.22 -17.21
N GLY A 265 5.53 6.56 -16.73
CA GLY A 265 6.89 6.71 -17.24
C GLY A 265 7.67 7.87 -16.62
N PHE A 266 7.14 8.54 -15.60
CA PHE A 266 7.80 9.69 -14.94
C PHE A 266 9.23 9.35 -14.50
N SER A 267 9.44 8.20 -13.86
CA SER A 267 10.77 7.78 -13.39
C SER A 267 11.70 7.26 -14.49
N ALA A 268 11.21 7.09 -15.71
CA ALA A 268 12.00 6.65 -16.86
C ALA A 268 12.48 7.82 -17.73
N MET A 269 11.98 9.04 -17.46
CA MET A 269 12.34 10.25 -18.22
C MET A 269 13.75 10.68 -17.85
N THR A 270 14.60 10.91 -18.86
CA THR A 270 15.99 11.38 -18.67
C THR A 270 16.14 12.81 -19.21
N ILE A 271 16.27 13.01 -20.49
CA ILE A 271 16.44 14.30 -21.21
C ILE A 271 15.54 14.34 -22.44
#